data_086722477befd29b8398294f6c4a1002
#
_entry.id   086722477befd29b8398294f6c4a1002
#
_cell.length_a   1.000
_cell.length_b   1.000
_cell.length_c   1.000
_cell.angle_alpha   90.00
_cell.angle_beta   90.00
_cell.angle_gamma   90.00
#
_symmetry.space_group_name_H-M   'P 1'
#
loop_
_entity.id
_entity.type
_entity.pdbx_description
1 polymer ?
#
loop_
_entity_poly.entity_id
_entity_poly.type
_entity_poly.pdbx_seq_one_letter_code
_entity_poly.pdbx_strand_id
1 'polypeptide(L)'
;MTPGPAPSIIAVLMTEATRIPERSGTAFRLDKGAILEVIDPMGVQVSDLLAFNADDVGEAISSGRTFDYAETIYLTTGHVLYSSRSRPMLEIIADDVGRHDFLLTPCSYDTFRHFYPDKPLHRGCFGNLAEALAPYGVTEDMIPCAFNCFMNVPVNGETGKLEVLPPISKAGDKIVFRAAMDLVIGLTACSAYSSNGGSFKPIDYRIVG
;
A
#
# COMPACT_ATOMS: atom_id res chain seq x y z
N MET A 1 43.91 -18.20 30.61
CA MET A 1 43.18 -17.91 29.37
C MET A 1 41.82 -17.39 29.78
N THR A 2 41.62 -16.09 29.71
CA THR A 2 40.32 -15.43 29.99
C THR A 2 39.47 -15.53 28.73
N PRO A 3 38.18 -15.93 28.80
CA PRO A 3 37.32 -15.95 27.63
C PRO A 3 37.02 -14.47 27.21
N GLY A 4 37.15 -14.24 25.89
CA GLY A 4 36.81 -12.95 25.29
C GLY A 4 35.32 -12.61 25.43
N PRO A 5 34.96 -11.30 25.31
CA PRO A 5 33.58 -10.87 25.45
C PRO A 5 32.68 -11.49 24.37
N ALA A 6 31.51 -11.96 24.79
CA ALA A 6 30.47 -12.42 23.90
C ALA A 6 30.01 -11.31 22.95
N PRO A 7 29.60 -11.60 21.69
CA PRO A 7 29.13 -10.59 20.77
C PRO A 7 27.86 -9.93 21.33
N SER A 8 27.88 -8.59 21.35
CA SER A 8 26.72 -7.80 21.72
C SER A 8 25.58 -8.06 20.74
N ILE A 9 24.46 -8.53 21.25
CA ILE A 9 23.19 -8.57 20.53
C ILE A 9 22.84 -7.12 20.25
N ILE A 10 22.97 -6.69 18.98
CA ILE A 10 22.41 -5.42 18.52
C ILE A 10 20.90 -5.57 18.69
N ALA A 11 20.36 -4.91 19.71
CA ALA A 11 18.93 -4.76 19.86
C ALA A 11 18.44 -3.97 18.63
N VAL A 12 17.79 -4.67 17.69
CA VAL A 12 17.01 -3.99 16.65
C VAL A 12 15.96 -3.19 17.39
N LEU A 13 16.11 -1.87 17.39
CA LEU A 13 15.10 -0.96 17.92
C LEU A 13 13.84 -1.18 17.09
N MET A 14 12.92 -1.96 17.63
CA MET A 14 11.58 -2.12 17.05
C MET A 14 10.88 -0.77 17.24
N THR A 15 10.81 0.01 16.17
CA THR A 15 10.01 1.24 16.16
C THR A 15 8.54 0.87 16.39
N GLU A 16 7.84 1.64 17.22
CA GLU A 16 6.41 1.45 17.44
C GLU A 16 5.65 1.63 16.12
N ALA A 17 4.55 0.90 15.95
CA ALA A 17 3.69 1.06 14.78
C ALA A 17 2.97 2.42 14.85
N THR A 18 2.93 3.11 13.73
CA THR A 18 2.18 4.37 13.57
C THR A 18 0.80 4.06 13.01
N ARG A 19 -0.24 4.62 13.64
CA ARG A 19 -1.63 4.43 13.23
C ARG A 19 -2.08 5.48 12.23
N ILE A 20 -2.67 5.02 11.12
CA ILE A 20 -3.44 5.82 10.18
C ILE A 20 -4.91 5.68 10.59
N PRO A 21 -5.57 6.75 11.05
CA PRO A 21 -6.98 6.70 11.42
C PRO A 21 -7.86 6.22 10.25
N GLU A 22 -9.03 5.70 10.57
CA GLU A 22 -9.99 5.30 9.53
C GLU A 22 -10.26 6.44 8.54
N ARG A 23 -10.41 6.11 7.25
CA ARG A 23 -10.75 7.04 6.17
C ARG A 23 -9.78 8.22 6.04
N SER A 24 -8.53 8.04 6.41
CA SER A 24 -7.46 9.03 6.31
C SER A 24 -6.26 8.51 5.54
N GLY A 25 -5.24 9.36 5.37
CA GLY A 25 -3.99 9.01 4.71
C GLY A 25 -2.80 9.72 5.34
N THR A 26 -1.61 9.24 4.99
CA THR A 26 -0.32 9.81 5.39
C THR A 26 0.69 9.66 4.28
N ALA A 27 1.78 10.44 4.33
CA ALA A 27 2.94 10.26 3.47
C ALA A 27 4.23 10.46 4.25
N PHE A 28 5.29 9.76 3.85
CA PHE A 28 6.60 9.81 4.48
C PHE A 28 7.71 9.40 3.51
N ARG A 29 8.96 9.73 3.84
CA ARG A 29 10.14 9.21 3.15
C ARG A 29 10.47 7.81 3.63
N LEU A 30 10.93 6.96 2.71
CA LEU A 30 11.43 5.61 2.98
C LEU A 30 12.76 5.45 2.28
N ASP A 31 13.83 5.35 3.04
CA ASP A 31 15.19 5.24 2.52
C ASP A 31 15.42 3.88 1.85
N LYS A 32 16.30 3.85 0.86
CA LYS A 32 16.72 2.61 0.20
C LYS A 32 17.21 1.59 1.22
N GLY A 33 16.70 0.36 1.12
CA GLY A 33 17.02 -0.76 2.03
C GLY A 33 16.14 -0.83 3.25
N ALA A 34 15.44 0.24 3.63
CA ALA A 34 14.50 0.23 4.75
C ALA A 34 13.33 -0.72 4.49
N ILE A 35 12.78 -1.25 5.56
CA ILE A 35 11.63 -2.16 5.57
C ILE A 35 10.37 -1.39 5.97
N LEU A 36 9.32 -1.53 5.18
CA LEU A 36 7.99 -1.01 5.48
C LEU A 36 7.04 -2.19 5.77
N GLU A 37 6.49 -2.25 6.96
CA GLU A 37 5.36 -3.13 7.29
C GLU A 37 4.06 -2.33 7.17
N VAL A 38 3.09 -2.81 6.40
CA VAL A 38 1.70 -2.33 6.37
C VAL A 38 0.85 -3.39 7.06
N ILE A 39 0.14 -3.01 8.10
CA ILE A 39 -0.53 -3.92 9.02
C ILE A 39 -2.02 -3.62 9.05
N ASP A 40 -2.86 -4.65 8.91
CA ASP A 40 -4.30 -4.57 9.16
C ASP A 40 -4.56 -4.96 10.63
N PRO A 41 -4.65 -4.00 11.58
CA PRO A 41 -4.69 -4.33 13.00
C PRO A 41 -6.00 -4.97 13.44
N MET A 42 -7.07 -4.83 12.64
CA MET A 42 -8.41 -5.31 13.01
C MET A 42 -8.99 -6.34 12.04
N GLY A 43 -8.35 -6.52 10.89
CA GLY A 43 -8.82 -7.37 9.79
C GLY A 43 -9.89 -6.70 8.93
N VAL A 44 -10.00 -7.18 7.68
CA VAL A 44 -11.00 -6.73 6.71
C VAL A 44 -10.89 -5.22 6.42
N GLN A 45 -9.67 -4.70 6.26
CA GLN A 45 -9.39 -3.29 5.93
C GLN A 45 -8.37 -3.19 4.80
N VAL A 46 -8.63 -2.34 3.82
CA VAL A 46 -7.75 -2.04 2.68
C VAL A 46 -6.86 -0.85 2.99
N SER A 47 -5.62 -0.87 2.48
CA SER A 47 -4.71 0.26 2.47
C SER A 47 -4.22 0.51 1.04
N ASP A 48 -4.47 1.70 0.50
CA ASP A 48 -3.93 2.10 -0.80
C ASP A 48 -2.49 2.58 -0.58
N LEU A 49 -1.54 1.98 -1.31
CA LEU A 49 -0.12 2.33 -1.26
C LEU A 49 0.30 2.96 -2.59
N LEU A 50 0.93 4.12 -2.50
CA LEU A 50 1.67 4.77 -3.60
C LEU A 50 3.15 4.87 -3.26
N ALA A 51 3.98 4.78 -4.28
CA ALA A 51 5.42 5.02 -4.17
C ALA A 51 5.90 5.91 -5.31
N PHE A 52 6.70 6.90 -4.97
CA PHE A 52 7.35 7.83 -5.89
C PHE A 52 8.85 7.81 -5.63
N ASN A 53 9.66 7.99 -6.67
CA ASN A 53 11.09 8.21 -6.50
C ASN A 53 11.32 9.52 -5.73
N ALA A 54 12.06 9.48 -4.62
CA ALA A 54 12.27 10.65 -3.75
C ALA A 54 13.08 11.79 -4.40
N ASP A 55 13.90 11.47 -5.42
CA ASP A 55 14.68 12.43 -6.18
C ASP A 55 13.94 13.01 -7.39
N ASP A 56 12.92 12.29 -7.88
CA ASP A 56 12.11 12.68 -9.04
C ASP A 56 10.72 12.10 -8.95
N VAL A 57 9.79 12.83 -8.33
CA VAL A 57 8.40 12.40 -8.13
C VAL A 57 7.61 12.24 -9.43
N GLY A 58 8.17 12.60 -10.59
CA GLY A 58 7.64 12.25 -11.91
C GLY A 58 7.76 10.75 -12.22
N GLU A 59 8.51 9.99 -11.42
CA GLU A 59 8.62 8.54 -11.50
C GLU A 59 7.83 7.90 -10.36
N ALA A 60 6.71 7.28 -10.70
CA ALA A 60 5.80 6.65 -9.77
C ALA A 60 5.71 5.13 -10.01
N ILE A 61 5.17 4.43 -9.01
CA ILE A 61 4.82 3.02 -9.10
C ILE A 61 3.89 2.75 -10.30
N SER A 62 4.04 1.62 -10.98
CA SER A 62 3.30 1.28 -12.21
C SER A 62 2.75 -0.14 -12.15
N SER A 63 1.42 -0.27 -12.20
CA SER A 63 0.76 -1.57 -12.29
C SER A 63 1.12 -2.31 -13.58
N GLY A 64 1.08 -1.64 -14.73
CA GLY A 64 1.39 -2.25 -16.02
C GLY A 64 2.81 -2.81 -16.07
N ARG A 65 3.84 -2.03 -15.63
CA ARG A 65 5.22 -2.52 -15.59
C ARG A 65 5.40 -3.69 -14.62
N THR A 66 4.70 -3.63 -13.50
CA THR A 66 4.76 -4.69 -12.50
C THR A 66 4.17 -6.00 -13.03
N PHE A 67 3.00 -5.93 -13.66
CA PHE A 67 2.34 -7.12 -14.23
C PHE A 67 3.12 -7.72 -15.40
N ASP A 68 3.71 -6.88 -16.26
CA ASP A 68 4.57 -7.35 -17.37
C ASP A 68 5.72 -8.23 -16.87
N TYR A 69 6.33 -7.86 -15.73
CA TYR A 69 7.49 -8.59 -15.21
C TYR A 69 7.12 -9.72 -14.25
N ALA A 70 5.97 -9.61 -13.59
CA ALA A 70 5.49 -10.65 -12.68
C ALA A 70 4.72 -11.76 -13.41
N GLU A 71 4.26 -11.51 -14.64
CA GLU A 71 3.39 -12.40 -15.45
C GLU A 71 2.12 -12.84 -14.69
N THR A 72 1.71 -12.06 -13.68
CA THR A 72 0.52 -12.30 -12.86
C THR A 72 -0.03 -10.99 -12.29
N ILE A 73 -1.36 -10.97 -12.04
CA ILE A 73 -2.01 -9.87 -11.30
C ILE A 73 -2.05 -10.11 -9.79
N TYR A 74 -1.77 -11.32 -9.33
CA TYR A 74 -1.76 -11.69 -7.91
C TYR A 74 -0.35 -11.62 -7.36
N LEU A 75 0.00 -10.47 -6.82
CA LEU A 75 1.33 -10.16 -6.29
C LEU A 75 1.41 -10.52 -4.81
N THR A 76 2.48 -11.20 -4.42
CA THR A 76 2.74 -11.64 -3.05
C THR A 76 4.25 -11.75 -2.81
N THR A 77 4.69 -12.38 -1.74
CA THR A 77 6.10 -12.59 -1.39
C THR A 77 6.96 -13.01 -2.59
N GLY A 78 8.07 -12.32 -2.80
CA GLY A 78 9.02 -12.55 -3.89
C GLY A 78 8.77 -11.68 -5.13
N HIS A 79 7.60 -11.03 -5.26
CA HIS A 79 7.35 -10.10 -6.35
C HIS A 79 7.93 -8.70 -6.05
N VAL A 80 8.22 -7.98 -7.13
CA VAL A 80 8.75 -6.62 -7.09
C VAL A 80 7.75 -5.68 -7.74
N LEU A 81 7.47 -4.55 -7.09
CA LEU A 81 6.69 -3.46 -7.65
C LEU A 81 7.64 -2.50 -8.38
N TYR A 82 7.36 -2.27 -9.67
CA TYR A 82 8.21 -1.49 -10.56
C TYR A 82 7.66 -0.09 -10.81
N SER A 83 8.57 0.84 -11.10
CA SER A 83 8.22 2.20 -11.50
C SER A 83 7.75 2.29 -12.96
N SER A 84 7.19 3.45 -13.32
CA SER A 84 6.87 3.84 -14.70
C SER A 84 8.10 3.78 -15.65
N ARG A 85 9.31 3.81 -15.08
CA ARG A 85 10.61 3.69 -15.82
C ARG A 85 11.23 2.30 -15.68
N SER A 86 10.47 1.29 -15.28
CA SER A 86 10.93 -0.10 -15.15
C SER A 86 12.05 -0.31 -14.12
N ARG A 87 12.15 0.54 -13.12
CA ARG A 87 13.10 0.38 -12.02
C ARG A 87 12.40 -0.28 -10.82
N PRO A 88 13.04 -1.22 -10.10
CA PRO A 88 12.51 -1.75 -8.85
C PRO A 88 12.27 -0.62 -7.83
N MET A 89 11.08 -0.56 -7.23
CA MET A 89 10.74 0.38 -6.16
C MET A 89 10.58 -0.33 -4.81
N LEU A 90 9.74 -1.37 -4.77
CA LEU A 90 9.42 -2.12 -3.56
C LEU A 90 9.48 -3.63 -3.86
N GLU A 91 10.20 -4.39 -3.05
CA GLU A 91 10.17 -5.85 -3.06
C GLU A 91 9.24 -6.33 -1.95
N ILE A 92 8.28 -7.21 -2.25
CA ILE A 92 7.43 -7.86 -1.24
C ILE A 92 8.24 -9.00 -0.61
N ILE A 93 8.69 -8.82 0.64
CA ILE A 93 9.56 -9.79 1.33
C ILE A 93 8.80 -10.71 2.28
N ALA A 94 7.59 -10.33 2.70
CA ALA A 94 6.66 -11.17 3.46
C ALA A 94 5.23 -10.71 3.25
N ASP A 95 4.27 -11.63 3.30
CA ASP A 95 2.86 -11.36 3.08
C ASP A 95 2.00 -12.46 3.74
N ASP A 96 1.15 -12.07 4.67
CA ASP A 96 0.30 -13.00 5.43
C ASP A 96 -1.02 -13.32 4.70
N VAL A 97 -1.39 -12.53 3.66
CA VAL A 97 -2.73 -12.58 3.03
C VAL A 97 -2.71 -13.16 1.61
N GLY A 98 -1.70 -12.82 0.80
CA GLY A 98 -1.59 -13.26 -0.58
C GLY A 98 -2.70 -12.76 -1.51
N ARG A 99 -3.41 -11.71 -1.11
CA ARG A 99 -4.49 -11.13 -1.89
C ARG A 99 -4.46 -9.62 -1.80
N HIS A 100 -4.07 -8.99 -2.91
CA HIS A 100 -3.96 -7.55 -3.10
C HIS A 100 -4.48 -7.20 -4.49
N ASP A 101 -4.82 -5.94 -4.72
CA ASP A 101 -5.23 -5.44 -6.01
C ASP A 101 -4.26 -4.34 -6.49
N PHE A 102 -4.00 -4.32 -7.79
CA PHE A 102 -3.23 -3.25 -8.44
C PHE A 102 -3.87 -2.82 -9.76
N LEU A 103 -5.16 -3.17 -9.93
CA LEU A 103 -5.95 -2.85 -11.12
C LEU A 103 -6.76 -1.57 -10.94
N LEU A 104 -7.25 -1.35 -9.70
CA LEU A 104 -8.20 -0.27 -9.42
C LEU A 104 -7.48 0.95 -8.84
N THR A 105 -7.98 2.13 -9.23
CA THR A 105 -7.46 3.42 -8.72
C THR A 105 -7.92 3.70 -7.29
N PRO A 106 -7.23 4.57 -6.55
CA PRO A 106 -7.73 5.07 -5.27
C PRO A 106 -9.16 5.61 -5.42
N CYS A 107 -10.05 5.25 -4.48
CA CYS A 107 -11.42 5.76 -4.50
C CYS A 107 -11.45 7.30 -4.36
N SER A 108 -12.35 7.96 -5.10
CA SER A 108 -12.45 9.42 -5.21
C SER A 108 -13.88 9.91 -4.95
N TYR A 109 -14.12 11.21 -4.97
CA TYR A 109 -15.47 11.77 -4.97
C TYR A 109 -16.37 11.14 -6.04
N ASP A 110 -15.82 10.91 -7.25
CA ASP A 110 -16.60 10.34 -8.34
C ASP A 110 -16.89 8.86 -8.12
N THR A 111 -15.98 8.12 -7.49
CA THR A 111 -16.22 6.76 -7.01
C THR A 111 -17.41 6.73 -6.05
N PHE A 112 -17.44 7.65 -5.08
CA PHE A 112 -18.55 7.72 -4.11
C PHE A 112 -19.87 8.11 -4.79
N ARG A 113 -19.83 9.09 -5.69
CA ARG A 113 -21.02 9.53 -6.45
C ARG A 113 -21.59 8.40 -7.32
N HIS A 114 -20.71 7.57 -7.92
CA HIS A 114 -21.11 6.51 -8.83
C HIS A 114 -21.64 5.26 -8.10
N PHE A 115 -20.91 4.79 -7.09
CA PHE A 115 -21.21 3.51 -6.42
C PHE A 115 -22.03 3.63 -5.14
N TYR A 116 -22.05 4.83 -4.54
CA TYR A 116 -22.70 5.06 -3.24
C TYR A 116 -23.56 6.33 -3.24
N PRO A 117 -24.50 6.47 -4.20
CA PRO A 117 -25.27 7.73 -4.37
C PRO A 117 -26.09 8.09 -3.12
N ASP A 118 -26.50 7.10 -2.31
CA ASP A 118 -27.28 7.28 -1.09
C ASP A 118 -26.42 7.49 0.17
N LYS A 119 -25.11 7.56 0.02
CA LYS A 119 -24.18 7.78 1.14
C LYS A 119 -23.59 9.19 1.09
N PRO A 120 -23.15 9.73 2.24
CA PRO A 120 -22.42 11.00 2.25
C PRO A 120 -21.20 10.95 1.33
N LEU A 121 -21.02 11.99 0.53
CA LEU A 121 -19.85 12.12 -0.32
C LEU A 121 -18.57 12.20 0.54
N HIS A 122 -17.51 11.58 0.02
CA HIS A 122 -16.20 11.61 0.66
C HIS A 122 -15.12 11.76 -0.41
N ARG A 123 -14.03 12.48 -0.08
CA ARG A 123 -12.89 12.67 -1.01
C ARG A 123 -12.13 11.38 -1.36
N GLY A 124 -12.39 10.32 -0.59
CA GLY A 124 -11.80 9.00 -0.80
C GLY A 124 -10.31 8.94 -0.49
N CYS A 125 -9.70 7.81 -0.85
CA CYS A 125 -8.27 7.62 -0.74
C CYS A 125 -7.50 8.56 -1.67
N PHE A 126 -8.05 8.85 -2.85
CA PHE A 126 -7.46 9.81 -3.79
C PHE A 126 -7.22 11.17 -3.14
N GLY A 127 -8.24 11.78 -2.56
CA GLY A 127 -8.10 13.07 -1.89
C GLY A 127 -7.22 13.01 -0.64
N ASN A 128 -7.24 11.89 0.10
CA ASN A 128 -6.36 11.69 1.26
C ASN A 128 -4.89 11.61 0.84
N LEU A 129 -4.59 10.89 -0.25
CA LEU A 129 -3.24 10.77 -0.81
C LEU A 129 -2.77 12.10 -1.41
N ALA A 130 -3.63 12.81 -2.16
CA ALA A 130 -3.30 14.10 -2.74
C ALA A 130 -2.86 15.10 -1.66
N GLU A 131 -3.62 15.21 -0.57
CA GLU A 131 -3.28 16.09 0.56
C GLU A 131 -1.97 15.67 1.24
N ALA A 132 -1.81 14.37 1.53
CA ALA A 132 -0.63 13.86 2.23
C ALA A 132 0.65 13.98 1.40
N LEU A 133 0.57 13.82 0.08
CA LEU A 133 1.71 13.83 -0.84
C LEU A 133 2.07 15.23 -1.36
N ALA A 134 1.17 16.22 -1.26
CA ALA A 134 1.41 17.59 -1.72
C ALA A 134 2.69 18.24 -1.14
N PRO A 135 3.08 18.04 0.14
CA PRO A 135 4.34 18.57 0.68
C PRO A 135 5.60 18.00 0.01
N TYR A 136 5.48 16.88 -0.68
CA TYR A 136 6.56 16.23 -1.42
C TYR A 136 6.61 16.62 -2.91
N GLY A 137 5.72 17.52 -3.34
CA GLY A 137 5.65 18.00 -4.73
C GLY A 137 4.85 17.11 -5.68
N VAL A 138 4.09 16.14 -5.16
CA VAL A 138 3.17 15.30 -5.95
C VAL A 138 1.84 16.04 -6.10
N THR A 139 1.40 16.25 -7.34
CA THR A 139 0.09 16.83 -7.67
C THR A 139 -0.96 15.75 -7.90
N GLU A 140 -2.24 16.11 -7.90
CA GLU A 140 -3.35 15.18 -8.15
C GLU A 140 -3.20 14.43 -9.49
N ASP A 141 -2.76 15.12 -10.55
CA ASP A 141 -2.57 14.53 -11.88
C ASP A 141 -1.43 13.50 -11.94
N MET A 142 -0.56 13.48 -10.94
CA MET A 142 0.54 12.52 -10.84
C MET A 142 0.16 11.23 -10.11
N ILE A 143 -1.04 11.15 -9.48
CA ILE A 143 -1.49 9.99 -8.71
C ILE A 143 -1.85 8.84 -9.66
N PRO A 144 -1.09 7.72 -9.66
CA PRO A 144 -1.36 6.57 -10.50
C PRO A 144 -2.36 5.60 -9.85
N CYS A 145 -2.56 4.42 -10.46
CA CYS A 145 -3.12 3.26 -9.77
C CYS A 145 -2.32 2.96 -8.50
N ALA A 146 -3.01 2.72 -7.39
CA ALA A 146 -2.38 2.33 -6.14
C ALA A 146 -2.21 0.81 -6.05
N PHE A 147 -1.17 0.36 -5.36
CA PHE A 147 -1.12 -1.00 -4.87
C PHE A 147 -2.02 -1.09 -3.63
N ASN A 148 -3.20 -1.70 -3.82
CA ASN A 148 -4.25 -1.77 -2.81
C ASN A 148 -3.99 -2.99 -1.91
N CYS A 149 -3.23 -2.78 -0.83
CA CYS A 149 -2.91 -3.83 0.15
C CYS A 149 -4.20 -4.42 0.74
N PHE A 150 -4.27 -5.76 0.80
CA PHE A 150 -5.39 -6.55 1.34
C PHE A 150 -6.69 -6.49 0.53
N MET A 151 -6.76 -5.72 -0.56
CA MET A 151 -7.96 -5.61 -1.37
C MET A 151 -8.22 -6.91 -2.14
N ASN A 152 -9.45 -7.43 -2.02
CA ASN A 152 -9.86 -8.67 -2.64
C ASN A 152 -10.68 -8.43 -3.90
N VAL A 153 -10.03 -8.53 -5.06
CA VAL A 153 -10.64 -8.33 -6.38
C VAL A 153 -10.41 -9.58 -7.25
N PRO A 154 -11.28 -10.60 -7.17
CA PRO A 154 -11.23 -11.70 -8.13
C PRO A 154 -11.53 -11.21 -9.55
N VAL A 155 -10.78 -11.73 -10.51
CA VAL A 155 -10.92 -11.47 -11.94
C VAL A 155 -11.39 -12.73 -12.63
N ASN A 156 -12.51 -12.66 -13.36
CA ASN A 156 -12.94 -13.75 -14.20
C ASN A 156 -12.15 -13.74 -15.51
N GLY A 157 -11.30 -14.74 -15.73
CA GLY A 157 -10.40 -14.81 -16.87
C GLY A 157 -11.10 -14.96 -18.23
N GLU A 158 -12.35 -15.43 -18.28
CA GLU A 158 -13.11 -15.60 -19.53
C GLU A 158 -13.84 -14.31 -19.91
N THR A 159 -14.45 -13.63 -18.93
CA THR A 159 -15.28 -12.44 -19.16
C THR A 159 -14.59 -11.12 -18.89
N GLY A 160 -13.44 -11.13 -18.21
CA GLY A 160 -12.75 -9.96 -17.72
C GLY A 160 -13.48 -9.23 -16.57
N LYS A 161 -14.57 -9.81 -16.02
CA LYS A 161 -15.34 -9.19 -14.94
C LYS A 161 -14.48 -9.08 -13.67
N LEU A 162 -14.49 -7.89 -13.08
CA LEU A 162 -13.92 -7.60 -11.76
C LEU A 162 -15.04 -7.60 -10.71
N GLU A 163 -14.75 -8.12 -9.53
CA GLU A 163 -15.69 -8.09 -8.39
C GLU A 163 -14.94 -7.64 -7.14
N VAL A 164 -15.41 -6.57 -6.50
CA VAL A 164 -14.83 -6.10 -5.24
C VAL A 164 -15.54 -6.81 -4.08
N LEU A 165 -14.79 -7.70 -3.43
CA LEU A 165 -15.24 -8.46 -2.26
C LEU A 165 -14.58 -7.92 -0.97
N PRO A 166 -15.15 -8.21 0.21
CA PRO A 166 -14.49 -7.90 1.46
C PRO A 166 -13.09 -8.52 1.53
N PRO A 167 -12.10 -7.83 2.13
CA PRO A 167 -10.79 -8.40 2.39
C PRO A 167 -10.86 -9.71 3.16
N ILE A 168 -9.90 -10.60 2.90
CA ILE A 168 -9.76 -11.86 3.64
C ILE A 168 -8.72 -11.77 4.76
N SER A 169 -8.13 -10.58 4.95
CA SER A 169 -7.19 -10.28 6.03
C SER A 169 -7.82 -10.45 7.40
N LYS A 170 -7.03 -10.91 8.36
CA LYS A 170 -7.36 -11.07 9.77
C LYS A 170 -6.65 -9.99 10.59
N ALA A 171 -7.09 -9.82 11.82
CA ALA A 171 -6.46 -8.89 12.74
C ALA A 171 -4.97 -9.23 12.95
N GLY A 172 -4.11 -8.26 12.66
CA GLY A 172 -2.65 -8.39 12.77
C GLY A 172 -1.95 -8.88 11.50
N ASP A 173 -2.67 -9.30 10.46
CA ASP A 173 -2.06 -9.64 9.17
C ASP A 173 -1.34 -8.43 8.57
N LYS A 174 -0.23 -8.71 7.90
CA LYS A 174 0.62 -7.67 7.31
C LYS A 174 1.21 -8.08 5.97
N ILE A 175 1.60 -7.07 5.22
CA ILE A 175 2.49 -7.19 4.07
C ILE A 175 3.75 -6.36 4.34
N VAL A 176 4.91 -6.88 3.95
CA VAL A 176 6.23 -6.30 4.26
C VAL A 176 6.99 -6.04 2.97
N PHE A 177 7.46 -4.82 2.84
CA PHE A 177 8.21 -4.36 1.68
C PHE A 177 9.64 -3.98 2.07
N ARG A 178 10.58 -4.21 1.14
CA ARG A 178 11.91 -3.62 1.17
C ARG A 178 12.02 -2.55 0.08
N ALA A 179 12.47 -1.36 0.43
CA ALA A 179 12.70 -0.29 -0.53
C ALA A 179 13.95 -0.57 -1.39
N ALA A 180 13.81 -0.55 -2.71
CA ALA A 180 14.91 -0.75 -3.65
C ALA A 180 15.61 0.57 -4.05
N MET A 181 14.99 1.72 -3.75
CA MET A 181 15.51 3.08 -3.93
C MET A 181 14.92 3.98 -2.84
N ASP A 182 15.40 5.22 -2.75
CA ASP A 182 14.79 6.23 -1.87
C ASP A 182 13.43 6.63 -2.42
N LEU A 183 12.40 6.54 -1.56
CA LEU A 183 11.00 6.70 -1.95
C LEU A 183 10.28 7.75 -1.12
N VAL A 184 9.25 8.33 -1.73
CA VAL A 184 8.13 8.96 -1.02
C VAL A 184 6.96 7.99 -1.09
N ILE A 185 6.47 7.57 0.07
CA ILE A 185 5.34 6.63 0.21
C ILE A 185 4.10 7.41 0.61
N GLY A 186 2.97 7.09 -0.03
CA GLY A 186 1.64 7.46 0.43
C GLY A 186 0.87 6.21 0.87
N LEU A 187 0.23 6.28 2.04
CA LEU A 187 -0.61 5.20 2.58
C LEU A 187 -1.96 5.72 3.03
N THR A 188 -3.01 4.89 2.93
CA THR A 188 -4.34 5.20 3.45
C THR A 188 -4.89 4.10 4.34
N ALA A 189 -5.88 4.44 5.18
CA ALA A 189 -6.92 3.52 5.62
C ALA A 189 -8.13 3.75 4.72
N CYS A 190 -8.42 2.82 3.82
CA CYS A 190 -9.35 3.01 2.70
C CYS A 190 -10.75 3.43 3.16
N SER A 191 -11.37 4.33 2.37
CA SER A 191 -12.65 4.97 2.69
C SER A 191 -13.86 4.36 1.99
N ALA A 192 -13.69 3.41 1.05
CA ALA A 192 -14.78 2.82 0.29
C ALA A 192 -15.54 1.75 1.10
N TYR A 193 -16.87 1.73 0.99
CA TYR A 193 -17.72 0.84 1.81
C TYR A 193 -17.53 -0.64 1.46
N SER A 194 -17.70 -1.00 0.18
CA SER A 194 -17.65 -2.40 -0.27
C SER A 194 -16.27 -3.02 -0.08
N SER A 195 -15.21 -2.24 -0.35
CA SER A 195 -13.83 -2.72 -0.24
C SER A 195 -13.42 -3.07 1.20
N ASN A 196 -14.17 -2.62 2.22
CA ASN A 196 -13.86 -2.81 3.65
C ASN A 196 -14.95 -3.60 4.39
N GLY A 197 -15.76 -4.37 3.67
CA GLY A 197 -16.82 -5.17 4.27
C GLY A 197 -17.91 -4.35 4.97
N GLY A 198 -18.14 -3.11 4.54
CA GLY A 198 -19.19 -2.22 5.06
C GLY A 198 -18.82 -1.46 6.34
N SER A 199 -17.60 -1.59 6.85
CA SER A 199 -17.13 -0.87 8.06
C SER A 199 -15.72 -0.29 7.81
N PHE A 200 -15.37 0.76 8.56
CA PHE A 200 -14.06 1.39 8.45
C PHE A 200 -13.22 1.09 9.67
N LYS A 201 -11.93 0.89 9.45
CA LYS A 201 -10.95 0.57 10.50
C LYS A 201 -9.64 1.29 10.20
N PRO A 202 -8.78 1.48 11.21
CA PRO A 202 -7.44 2.03 10.99
C PRO A 202 -6.55 1.03 10.24
N ILE A 203 -5.46 1.54 9.69
CA ILE A 203 -4.29 0.79 9.25
C ILE A 203 -3.11 1.20 10.13
N ASP A 204 -2.26 0.28 10.48
CA ASP A 204 -0.99 0.58 11.13
C ASP A 204 0.17 0.36 10.15
N TYR A 205 1.24 1.13 10.30
CA TYR A 205 2.49 0.89 9.57
C TYR A 205 3.69 1.03 10.48
N ARG A 206 4.80 0.38 10.09
CA ARG A 206 6.07 0.45 10.79
C ARG A 206 7.21 0.54 9.79
N ILE A 207 8.19 1.39 10.08
CA ILE A 207 9.44 1.46 9.33
C ILE A 207 10.54 0.86 10.20
N VAL A 208 11.29 -0.09 9.62
CA VAL A 208 12.44 -0.74 10.26
C VAL A 208 13.62 -0.55 9.32
N GLY A 209 14.67 0.09 9.79
CA GLY A 209 15.86 0.36 8.99
C GLY A 209 17.05 0.71 9.81
#